data_3d34b28ee898fd523b1c0bce39f083e1
#
_entry.id   3d34b28ee898fd523b1c0bce39f083e1
#
_cell.length_a   1.000
_cell.length_b   1.000
_cell.length_c   1.000
_cell.angle_alpha   90.00
_cell.angle_beta   90.00
_cell.angle_gamma   90.00
#
_symmetry.space_group_name_H-M   'P 1'
#
loop_
_entity.id
_entity.type
_entity.pdbx_description
1 polymer ?
#
loop_
_entity_poly.entity_id
_entity_poly.type
_entity_poly.pdbx_seq_one_letter_code
_entity_poly.pdbx_strand_id
1 'polypeptide(L)'
;AKLAEPGKLCINIMGDAAIGMTGLDFETAVRNKLGILTIVFNNGVMAIETDSMPHAIEAYEAHSQGGNYSEIARSLGGWGARVEAPDAFLPALRDAIAVTETGQPALIECITKEGYDFSKYP
;
A
#
# COMPACT_ATOMS: atom_id res chain seq x y z
N ALA A 1 -16.06 -1.33 -6.33
CA ALA A 1 -16.21 -2.78 -6.12
C ALA A 1 -16.93 -3.06 -4.80
N LYS A 2 -16.40 -2.64 -3.63
CA LYS A 2 -16.94 -3.00 -2.30
C LYS A 2 -18.40 -2.57 -2.08
N LEU A 3 -18.82 -1.42 -2.60
CA LEU A 3 -20.23 -0.98 -2.53
C LEU A 3 -21.17 -1.85 -3.37
N ALA A 4 -20.71 -2.33 -4.51
CA ALA A 4 -21.51 -3.19 -5.38
C ALA A 4 -21.60 -4.65 -4.89
N GLU A 5 -20.55 -5.11 -4.21
CA GLU A 5 -20.41 -6.49 -3.72
C GLU A 5 -19.90 -6.48 -2.27
N PRO A 6 -20.73 -6.07 -1.32
CA PRO A 6 -20.28 -5.85 0.07
C PRO A 6 -19.78 -7.13 0.76
N GLY A 7 -20.25 -8.31 0.33
CA GLY A 7 -19.82 -9.60 0.88
C GLY A 7 -18.46 -10.09 0.35
N LYS A 8 -17.92 -9.47 -0.70
CA LYS A 8 -16.65 -9.91 -1.28
C LYS A 8 -15.45 -9.18 -0.66
N LEU A 9 -14.33 -9.89 -0.56
CA LEU A 9 -13.05 -9.28 -0.26
C LEU A 9 -12.63 -8.41 -1.46
N CYS A 10 -12.43 -7.12 -1.21
CA CYS A 10 -11.89 -6.19 -2.18
C CYS A 10 -10.46 -5.85 -1.79
N ILE A 11 -9.52 -6.10 -2.70
CA ILE A 11 -8.10 -5.82 -2.49
C ILE A 11 -7.66 -4.73 -3.45
N ASN A 12 -6.96 -3.73 -2.91
CA ASN A 12 -6.26 -2.69 -3.65
C ASN A 12 -4.76 -2.93 -3.48
N ILE A 13 -4.01 -2.97 -4.57
CA ILE A 13 -2.55 -3.16 -4.56
C ILE A 13 -1.92 -1.93 -5.20
N MET A 14 -0.94 -1.33 -4.51
CA MET A 14 -0.28 -0.11 -4.99
C MET A 14 1.16 -0.01 -4.47
N GLY A 15 1.95 0.82 -5.12
CA GLY A 15 3.26 1.24 -4.63
C GLY A 15 3.16 2.42 -3.67
N ASP A 16 4.26 2.74 -3.01
CA ASP A 16 4.41 3.87 -2.09
C ASP A 16 4.17 5.23 -2.77
N ALA A 17 4.64 5.43 -3.99
CA ALA A 17 4.34 6.64 -4.75
C ALA A 17 2.83 6.76 -5.05
N ALA A 18 2.15 5.65 -5.36
CA ALA A 18 0.73 5.65 -5.68
C ALA A 18 -0.13 5.98 -4.45
N ILE A 19 0.21 5.46 -3.28
CA ILE A 19 -0.51 5.82 -2.04
C ILE A 19 -0.30 7.29 -1.67
N GLY A 20 0.85 7.87 -2.02
CA GLY A 20 1.09 9.30 -1.88
C GLY A 20 0.10 10.16 -2.67
N MET A 21 -0.41 9.66 -3.80
CA MET A 21 -1.38 10.37 -4.64
C MET A 21 -2.83 10.22 -4.16
N THR A 22 -3.23 9.05 -3.65
CA THR A 22 -4.64 8.73 -3.35
C THR A 22 -4.87 8.16 -1.94
N GLY A 23 -3.84 8.07 -1.12
CA GLY A 23 -3.92 7.38 0.17
C GLY A 23 -4.92 7.97 1.16
N LEU A 24 -5.26 9.26 1.04
CA LEU A 24 -6.27 9.88 1.88
C LEU A 24 -7.70 9.37 1.62
N ASP A 25 -7.96 8.73 0.48
CA ASP A 25 -9.23 8.05 0.21
C ASP A 25 -9.48 6.89 1.18
N PHE A 26 -8.43 6.41 1.86
CA PHE A 26 -8.52 5.43 2.92
C PHE A 26 -9.41 5.93 4.09
N GLU A 27 -9.35 7.23 4.43
CA GLU A 27 -10.26 7.85 5.42
C GLU A 27 -11.73 7.70 5.00
N THR A 28 -12.01 7.92 3.72
CA THR A 28 -13.37 7.76 3.20
C THR A 28 -13.88 6.33 3.38
N ALA A 29 -13.03 5.34 3.19
CA ALA A 29 -13.37 3.94 3.46
C ALA A 29 -13.61 3.69 4.96
N VAL A 30 -12.80 4.28 5.84
CA VAL A 30 -12.99 4.20 7.30
C VAL A 30 -14.33 4.77 7.71
N ARG A 31 -14.61 6.00 7.34
CA ARG A 31 -15.84 6.72 7.70
C ARG A 31 -17.11 6.02 7.22
N ASN A 32 -17.04 5.36 6.06
CA ASN A 32 -18.15 4.63 5.47
C ASN A 32 -18.18 3.13 5.82
N LYS A 33 -17.27 2.66 6.68
CA LYS A 33 -17.16 1.26 7.11
C LYS A 33 -17.04 0.29 5.93
N LEU A 34 -16.22 0.66 4.96
CA LEU A 34 -15.93 -0.15 3.77
C LEU A 34 -14.67 -0.98 3.99
N GLY A 35 -14.83 -2.23 4.41
CA GLY A 35 -13.72 -3.16 4.66
C GLY A 35 -12.98 -3.51 3.36
N ILE A 36 -12.05 -2.65 2.96
CA ILE A 36 -11.15 -2.82 1.81
C ILE A 36 -9.76 -3.11 2.34
N LEU A 37 -9.09 -4.11 1.77
CA LEU A 37 -7.69 -4.39 2.06
C LEU A 37 -6.80 -3.64 1.06
N THR A 38 -5.93 -2.79 1.56
CA THR A 38 -4.89 -2.14 0.76
C THR A 38 -3.53 -2.78 1.07
N ILE A 39 -2.81 -3.20 0.03
CA ILE A 39 -1.45 -3.72 0.14
C ILE A 39 -0.53 -2.72 -0.56
N VAL A 40 0.42 -2.17 0.19
CA VAL A 40 1.39 -1.19 -0.30
C VAL A 40 2.76 -1.85 -0.40
N PHE A 41 3.32 -1.88 -1.60
CA PHE A 41 4.73 -2.22 -1.79
C PHE A 41 5.57 -0.96 -1.62
N ASN A 42 6.27 -0.87 -0.49
CA ASN A 42 7.11 0.26 -0.14
C ASN A 42 8.57 -0.10 -0.41
N ASN A 43 9.10 0.37 -1.53
CA ASN A 43 10.50 0.24 -1.89
C ASN A 43 11.30 1.55 -1.65
N GLY A 44 10.63 2.59 -1.18
CA GLY A 44 11.23 3.89 -0.86
C GLY A 44 11.53 4.77 -2.06
N VAL A 45 11.08 4.37 -3.27
CA VAL A 45 11.39 5.12 -4.49
C VAL A 45 10.24 5.05 -5.50
N MET A 46 10.14 6.06 -6.34
CA MET A 46 9.34 6.02 -7.55
C MET A 46 10.19 5.37 -8.67
N ALA A 47 10.38 4.04 -8.57
CA ALA A 47 11.38 3.28 -9.33
C ALA A 47 11.27 3.44 -10.85
N ILE A 48 10.05 3.54 -11.39
CA ILE A 48 9.82 3.69 -12.84
C ILE A 48 10.42 4.98 -13.40
N GLU A 49 10.63 5.99 -12.56
CA GLU A 49 11.16 7.30 -12.95
C GLU A 49 12.70 7.38 -12.86
N THR A 50 13.36 6.36 -12.31
CA THR A 50 14.81 6.39 -12.07
C THR A 50 15.59 6.63 -13.35
N ASP A 51 15.22 5.98 -14.45
CA ASP A 51 15.87 6.16 -15.74
C ASP A 51 15.37 7.39 -16.53
N SER A 52 14.21 7.94 -16.13
CA SER A 52 13.54 9.03 -16.85
C SER A 52 14.03 10.42 -16.43
N MET A 53 14.54 10.55 -15.19
CA MET A 53 14.90 11.84 -14.59
C MET A 53 16.31 11.87 -13.97
N PRO A 54 17.38 11.43 -14.67
CA PRO A 54 18.69 11.24 -14.06
C PRO A 54 19.25 12.52 -13.42
N HIS A 55 19.09 13.68 -14.05
CA HIS A 55 19.58 14.97 -13.50
C HIS A 55 18.80 15.43 -12.27
N ALA A 56 17.48 15.21 -12.24
CA ALA A 56 16.66 15.58 -11.08
C ALA A 56 16.96 14.64 -9.89
N ILE A 57 17.24 13.38 -10.16
CA ILE A 57 17.61 12.40 -9.14
C ILE A 57 18.98 12.76 -8.55
N GLU A 58 19.97 13.03 -9.40
CA GLU A 58 21.31 13.40 -8.96
C GLU A 58 21.32 14.69 -8.12
N ALA A 59 20.56 15.71 -8.54
CA ALA A 59 20.55 17.00 -7.88
C ALA A 59 19.63 17.10 -6.66
N TYR A 60 18.52 16.37 -6.63
CA TYR A 60 17.42 16.56 -5.67
C TYR A 60 16.83 15.27 -5.10
N GLU A 61 17.38 14.11 -5.42
CA GLU A 61 16.83 12.81 -5.02
C GLU A 61 15.32 12.68 -5.36
N ALA A 62 14.92 13.20 -6.54
CA ALA A 62 13.52 13.42 -6.91
C ALA A 62 12.66 12.13 -6.97
N HIS A 63 13.28 10.96 -7.02
CA HIS A 63 12.59 9.66 -6.99
C HIS A 63 12.38 9.11 -5.58
N SER A 64 13.06 9.68 -4.56
CA SER A 64 13.01 9.17 -3.19
C SER A 64 11.64 9.39 -2.55
N GLN A 65 11.12 8.37 -1.90
CA GLN A 65 9.86 8.39 -1.16
C GLN A 65 10.13 8.02 0.30
N GLY A 66 9.35 8.56 1.19
CA GLY A 66 9.47 8.25 2.61
C GLY A 66 8.09 8.09 3.25
N GLY A 67 8.08 7.44 4.41
CA GLY A 67 6.86 7.36 5.21
C GLY A 67 6.65 5.99 5.86
N ASN A 68 5.71 5.98 6.78
CA ASN A 68 5.17 4.78 7.42
C ASN A 68 3.66 4.74 7.11
N TYR A 69 3.31 4.04 6.06
CA TYR A 69 1.93 4.02 5.56
C TYR A 69 1.00 3.22 6.46
N SER A 70 1.51 2.24 7.18
CA SER A 70 0.74 1.50 8.17
C SER A 70 0.31 2.38 9.35
N GLU A 71 1.16 3.30 9.79
CA GLU A 71 0.81 4.29 10.82
C GLU A 71 -0.16 5.35 10.29
N ILE A 72 -0.04 5.75 9.02
CA ILE A 72 -1.04 6.63 8.39
C ILE A 72 -2.41 5.97 8.42
N ALA A 73 -2.52 4.69 8.04
CA ALA A 73 -3.78 3.96 8.09
C ALA A 73 -4.38 3.93 9.49
N ARG A 74 -3.57 3.69 10.52
CA ARG A 74 -4.00 3.73 11.93
C ARG A 74 -4.45 5.12 12.35
N SER A 75 -3.71 6.16 11.96
CA SER A 75 -4.06 7.55 12.26
C SER A 75 -5.39 7.97 11.64
N LEU A 76 -5.75 7.40 10.49
CA LEU A 76 -7.03 7.61 9.84
C LEU A 76 -8.18 6.75 10.42
N GLY A 77 -7.89 5.89 11.40
CA GLY A 77 -8.88 5.05 12.08
C GLY A 77 -9.07 3.65 11.50
N GLY A 78 -8.22 3.25 10.55
CA GLY A 78 -8.19 1.89 10.03
C GLY A 78 -7.22 0.97 10.79
N TRP A 79 -7.06 -0.23 10.28
CA TRP A 79 -6.05 -1.17 10.75
C TRP A 79 -4.81 -1.08 9.86
N GLY A 80 -3.63 -1.20 10.45
CA GLY A 80 -2.37 -1.15 9.71
C GLY A 80 -1.35 -2.14 10.23
N ALA A 81 -0.57 -2.76 9.34
CA ALA A 81 0.59 -3.58 9.67
C ALA A 81 1.75 -3.26 8.72
N ARG A 82 2.97 -3.23 9.29
CA ARG A 82 4.20 -3.11 8.52
C ARG A 82 4.91 -4.46 8.53
N VAL A 83 5.22 -4.95 7.34
CA VAL A 83 5.85 -6.25 7.08
C VAL A 83 7.23 -6.02 6.50
N GLU A 84 8.26 -6.43 7.24
CA GLU A 84 9.67 -6.27 6.87
C GLU A 84 10.34 -7.60 6.51
N ALA A 85 9.69 -8.73 6.86
CA ALA A 85 10.18 -10.06 6.56
C ALA A 85 9.09 -10.89 5.86
N PRO A 86 9.45 -11.71 4.85
CA PRO A 86 8.48 -12.46 4.04
C PRO A 86 7.56 -13.39 4.85
N ASP A 87 8.05 -13.99 5.91
CA ASP A 87 7.31 -14.90 6.79
C ASP A 87 6.24 -14.20 7.62
N ALA A 88 6.38 -12.89 7.86
CA ALA A 88 5.38 -12.08 8.54
C ALA A 88 4.18 -11.71 7.65
N PHE A 89 4.27 -11.89 6.33
CA PHE A 89 3.21 -11.46 5.41
C PHE A 89 1.92 -12.27 5.57
N LEU A 90 2.00 -13.59 5.60
CA LEU A 90 0.80 -14.43 5.69
C LEU A 90 0.01 -14.26 7.00
N PRO A 91 0.66 -14.16 8.17
CA PRO A 91 -0.04 -13.76 9.40
C PRO A 91 -0.75 -12.41 9.28
N ALA A 92 -0.04 -11.37 8.83
CA ALA A 92 -0.61 -10.03 8.66
C ALA A 92 -1.78 -10.01 7.66
N LEU A 93 -1.70 -10.80 6.57
CA LEU A 93 -2.76 -10.93 5.58
C LEU A 93 -4.03 -11.55 6.20
N ARG A 94 -3.90 -12.58 7.01
CA ARG A 94 -5.04 -13.21 7.68
C ARG A 94 -5.73 -12.25 8.64
N ASP A 95 -4.95 -11.51 9.44
CA ASP A 95 -5.47 -10.53 10.37
C ASP A 95 -6.18 -9.38 9.63
N ALA A 96 -5.56 -8.89 8.55
CA ALA A 96 -6.14 -7.84 7.73
C ALA A 96 -7.47 -8.27 7.09
N ILE A 97 -7.56 -9.50 6.56
CA ILE A 97 -8.81 -10.04 6.00
C ILE A 97 -9.89 -10.08 7.07
N ALA A 98 -9.59 -10.64 8.25
CA ALA A 98 -10.55 -10.72 9.37
C ALA A 98 -11.04 -9.33 9.78
N VAL A 99 -10.16 -8.34 9.81
CA VAL A 99 -10.54 -6.94 10.09
C VAL A 99 -11.48 -6.38 9.02
N THR A 100 -11.22 -6.64 7.74
CA THR A 100 -12.10 -6.14 6.66
C THR A 100 -13.51 -6.73 6.71
N GLU A 101 -13.68 -7.93 7.24
CA GLU A 101 -14.99 -8.55 7.44
C GLU A 101 -15.86 -7.79 8.46
N THR A 102 -15.24 -7.07 9.39
CA THR A 102 -15.95 -6.20 10.33
C THR A 102 -16.40 -4.86 9.74
N GLY A 103 -16.01 -4.57 8.50
CA GLY A 103 -16.23 -3.28 7.85
C GLY A 103 -15.09 -2.29 8.06
N GLN A 104 -14.04 -2.62 8.82
CA GLN A 104 -12.90 -1.74 9.01
C GLN A 104 -11.90 -1.93 7.86
N PRO A 105 -11.47 -0.86 7.17
CA PRO A 105 -10.39 -0.95 6.19
C PRO A 105 -9.07 -1.36 6.83
N ALA A 106 -8.28 -2.14 6.10
CA ALA A 106 -6.97 -2.58 6.51
C ALA A 106 -5.89 -2.21 5.48
N LEU A 107 -4.69 -1.90 5.97
CA LEU A 107 -3.52 -1.63 5.13
C LEU A 107 -2.34 -2.47 5.60
N ILE A 108 -1.75 -3.22 4.67
CA ILE A 108 -0.47 -3.90 4.88
C ILE A 108 0.59 -3.16 4.09
N GLU A 109 1.60 -2.65 4.77
CA GLU A 109 2.78 -2.05 4.18
C GLU A 109 3.89 -3.09 4.09
N CYS A 110 4.22 -3.52 2.89
CA CYS A 110 5.31 -4.47 2.64
C CYS A 110 6.57 -3.72 2.27
N ILE A 111 7.62 -3.85 3.07
CA ILE A 111 8.93 -3.28 2.76
C ILE A 111 9.59 -4.16 1.73
N THR A 112 9.89 -3.58 0.59
CA THR A 112 10.49 -4.27 -0.56
C THR A 112 11.77 -3.56 -0.99
N LYS A 113 12.48 -4.16 -1.93
CA LYS A 113 13.63 -3.54 -2.57
C LYS A 113 13.21 -2.94 -3.89
N GLU A 114 13.89 -1.86 -4.27
CA GLU A 114 13.85 -1.41 -5.66
C GLU A 114 14.35 -2.54 -6.56
N GLY A 115 13.64 -2.79 -7.66
CA GLY A 115 13.98 -3.84 -8.61
C GLY A 115 13.53 -3.45 -10.01
N TYR A 116 14.36 -3.79 -11.00
CA TYR A 116 14.12 -3.51 -12.41
C TYR A 116 13.77 -4.77 -13.21
N ASP A 117 13.69 -5.91 -12.55
CA ASP A 117 13.31 -7.18 -13.17
C ASP A 117 11.80 -7.26 -13.33
N PHE A 118 11.29 -6.74 -14.43
CA PHE A 118 9.89 -6.86 -14.78
C PHE A 118 9.57 -8.28 -15.25
N SER A 119 8.40 -8.79 -14.86
CA SER A 119 7.86 -10.03 -15.43
C SER A 119 7.78 -9.89 -16.95
N LYS A 120 8.58 -10.65 -17.66
CA LYS A 120 8.46 -10.77 -19.11
C LYS A 120 7.43 -11.87 -19.39
N TYR A 121 6.24 -11.47 -19.82
CA TYR A 121 5.30 -12.44 -20.38
C TYR A 121 5.87 -12.91 -21.73
N PRO A 122 5.90 -14.22 -22.02
CA PRO A 122 6.30 -14.73 -23.31
C PRO A 122 5.34 -14.30 -24.41
#